data_be00f82b4186b5e5a69b2d9725e15337
#
_entry.id   be00f82b4186b5e5a69b2d9725e15337
#
_cell.length_a   1.000
_cell.length_b   1.000
_cell.length_c   1.000
_cell.angle_alpha   90.00
_cell.angle_beta   90.00
_cell.angle_gamma   90.00
#
_symmetry.space_group_name_H-M   'P 1'
#
loop_
_entity.id
_entity.type
_entity.pdbx_description
1 polymer ?
#
loop_
_entity_poly.entity_id
_entity_poly.type
_entity_poly.pdbx_seq_one_letter_code
_entity_poly.pdbx_strand_id
1 'polypeptide(L)'
;MRANLFVTAAFLVTLGPCELPSSPGDTDRLTFEILEGYWVDQPPSPQIVLRLATANEYSCMNYWIESELTVADRTLRVDMTGRITIGEICLTAMGPAQYKTALPITEGSYALVFARGGLTDRYTLTVTEAAFEITTVEAHFTRPAADRFPRGG
;
A
#
# COMPACT_ATOMS: atom_id res chain seq x y z
N MET A 1 -78.29 17.85 7.37
CA MET A 1 -76.93 18.32 7.55
C MET A 1 -76.04 17.09 7.59
N ARG A 2 -75.25 16.84 6.53
CA ARG A 2 -74.30 15.71 6.44
C ARG A 2 -72.90 16.29 6.50
N ALA A 3 -72.14 15.92 7.55
CA ALA A 3 -70.76 16.31 7.74
C ALA A 3 -69.86 15.33 6.97
N ASN A 4 -69.09 15.84 6.00
CA ASN A 4 -68.08 15.06 5.29
C ASN A 4 -66.80 15.12 6.10
N LEU A 5 -66.33 13.96 6.52
CA LEU A 5 -65.02 13.75 7.21
C LEU A 5 -63.96 13.50 6.14
N PHE A 6 -63.08 14.48 5.91
CA PHE A 6 -61.89 14.29 5.08
C PHE A 6 -60.79 13.63 5.90
N VAL A 7 -60.44 12.38 5.56
CA VAL A 7 -59.29 11.66 6.10
C VAL A 7 -58.07 12.03 5.24
N THR A 8 -57.17 12.79 5.79
CA THR A 8 -55.88 13.15 5.16
C THR A 8 -54.90 12.03 5.53
N ALA A 9 -54.52 11.20 4.56
CA ALA A 9 -53.47 10.18 4.73
C ALA A 9 -52.10 10.89 4.63
N ALA A 10 -51.37 10.92 5.72
CA ALA A 10 -49.98 11.39 5.76
C ALA A 10 -49.05 10.24 5.30
N PHE A 11 -48.42 10.41 4.16
CA PHE A 11 -47.37 9.52 3.68
C PHE A 11 -46.06 9.82 4.44
N LEU A 12 -45.69 8.96 5.37
CA LEU A 12 -44.37 8.97 5.99
C LEU A 12 -43.36 8.34 5.00
N VAL A 13 -42.57 9.19 4.35
CA VAL A 13 -41.40 8.76 3.61
C VAL A 13 -40.31 8.43 4.63
N THR A 14 -40.07 7.17 4.89
CA THR A 14 -38.93 6.71 5.65
C THR A 14 -37.68 6.82 4.76
N LEU A 15 -36.88 7.86 4.99
CA LEU A 15 -35.50 7.96 4.49
C LEU A 15 -34.72 6.81 5.14
N GLY A 16 -34.46 5.76 4.39
CA GLY A 16 -33.55 4.70 4.79
C GLY A 16 -32.16 5.29 5.11
N PRO A 17 -31.44 4.77 6.10
CA PRO A 17 -30.09 5.19 6.36
C PRO A 17 -29.26 4.93 5.11
N CYS A 18 -28.59 5.97 4.60
CA CYS A 18 -27.46 5.78 3.67
C CYS A 18 -26.45 4.91 4.38
N GLU A 19 -26.35 3.66 4.00
CA GLU A 19 -25.24 2.81 4.41
C GLU A 19 -23.97 3.47 3.89
N LEU A 20 -23.16 3.97 4.84
CA LEU A 20 -21.79 4.36 4.57
C LEU A 20 -21.08 3.12 4.00
N PRO A 21 -20.27 3.28 2.95
CA PRO A 21 -19.52 2.16 2.41
C PRO A 21 -18.73 1.50 3.52
N SER A 22 -18.92 0.21 3.63
CA SER A 22 -18.26 -0.71 4.54
C SER A 22 -16.76 -0.43 4.61
N SER A 23 -16.16 -0.72 5.75
CA SER A 23 -14.72 -0.74 6.03
C SER A 23 -13.89 -1.06 4.79
N PRO A 24 -12.72 -0.41 4.57
CA PRO A 24 -11.87 -0.70 3.44
C PRO A 24 -11.62 -2.20 3.38
N GLY A 25 -12.19 -2.84 2.37
CA GLY A 25 -12.05 -4.28 2.16
C GLY A 25 -10.59 -4.63 1.87
N ASP A 26 -10.30 -5.91 1.80
CA ASP A 26 -8.96 -6.49 1.52
C ASP A 26 -8.32 -5.94 0.21
N THR A 27 -9.11 -5.27 -0.64
CA THR A 27 -8.70 -4.59 -1.87
C THR A 27 -7.81 -3.37 -1.66
N ASP A 28 -7.80 -2.77 -0.46
CA ASP A 28 -6.96 -1.60 -0.14
C ASP A 28 -5.60 -1.98 0.45
N ARG A 29 -5.33 -3.26 0.64
CA ARG A 29 -4.05 -3.73 1.13
C ARG A 29 -2.98 -3.64 0.05
N LEU A 30 -1.84 -3.06 0.45
CA LEU A 30 -0.62 -3.06 -0.34
C LEU A 30 0.21 -4.30 -0.02
N THR A 31 0.78 -4.90 -1.05
CA THR A 31 1.76 -5.98 -0.87
C THR A 31 3.16 -5.43 -1.08
N PHE A 32 4.11 -5.79 -0.22
CA PHE A 32 5.50 -5.40 -0.38
C PHE A 32 6.44 -6.59 -0.45
N GLU A 33 7.58 -6.38 -1.10
CA GLU A 33 8.67 -7.33 -1.18
C GLU A 33 10.01 -6.60 -1.09
N ILE A 34 11.04 -7.33 -0.67
CA ILE A 34 12.43 -6.87 -0.64
C ILE A 34 13.20 -7.73 -1.65
N LEU A 35 13.87 -7.07 -2.57
CA LEU A 35 14.62 -7.70 -3.66
C LEU A 35 16.06 -7.21 -3.67
N GLU A 36 16.97 -8.03 -4.18
CA GLU A 36 18.27 -7.58 -4.61
C GLU A 36 18.27 -7.50 -6.14
N GLY A 37 18.61 -6.36 -6.70
CA GLY A 37 18.51 -6.15 -8.14
C GLY A 37 19.27 -4.94 -8.66
N TYR A 38 19.42 -4.88 -9.98
CA TYR A 38 20.03 -3.76 -10.65
C TYR A 38 18.96 -2.69 -10.93
N TRP A 39 19.28 -1.44 -10.60
CA TRP A 39 18.45 -0.30 -10.96
C TRP A 39 18.99 0.33 -12.25
N VAL A 40 18.11 0.64 -13.21
CA VAL A 40 18.47 1.02 -14.60
C VAL A 40 19.39 2.25 -14.69
N ASP A 41 19.37 3.15 -13.72
CA ASP A 41 20.12 4.41 -13.73
C ASP A 41 21.22 4.51 -12.66
N GLN A 42 21.67 3.39 -12.10
CA GLN A 42 22.62 3.37 -10.97
C GLN A 42 23.81 2.42 -11.22
N PRO A 43 24.90 2.55 -10.44
CA PRO A 43 26.15 1.86 -10.69
C PRO A 43 26.01 0.33 -10.79
N PRO A 44 27.01 -0.39 -11.35
CA PRO A 44 26.92 -1.80 -11.75
C PRO A 44 26.86 -2.80 -10.56
N SER A 45 26.45 -2.38 -9.39
CA SER A 45 26.28 -3.24 -8.23
C SER A 45 24.79 -3.44 -7.91
N PRO A 46 24.36 -4.65 -7.53
CA PRO A 46 23.00 -4.91 -7.10
C PRO A 46 22.68 -4.07 -5.87
N GLN A 47 21.45 -3.55 -5.83
CA GLN A 47 20.93 -2.77 -4.71
C GLN A 47 19.81 -3.54 -4.02
N ILE A 48 19.64 -3.30 -2.74
CA ILE A 48 18.45 -3.77 -2.02
C ILE A 48 17.32 -2.82 -2.34
N VAL A 49 16.20 -3.35 -2.85
CA VAL A 49 15.07 -2.59 -3.34
C VAL A 49 13.81 -3.00 -2.59
N LEU A 50 13.09 -2.03 -2.05
CA LEU A 50 11.73 -2.19 -1.58
C LEU A 50 10.78 -1.93 -2.75
N ARG A 51 9.86 -2.87 -3.00
CA ARG A 51 8.75 -2.72 -3.93
C ARG A 51 7.42 -2.85 -3.18
N LEU A 52 6.54 -1.87 -3.34
CA LEU A 52 5.14 -1.95 -2.93
C LEU A 52 4.26 -2.02 -4.18
N ALA A 53 3.15 -2.74 -4.08
CA ALA A 53 2.15 -2.84 -5.14
C ALA A 53 0.74 -2.85 -4.55
N THR A 54 -0.21 -2.24 -5.28
CA THR A 54 -1.63 -2.34 -4.97
C THR A 54 -2.18 -3.72 -5.33
N ALA A 55 -3.25 -4.14 -4.64
CA ALA A 55 -3.99 -5.34 -5.04
C ALA A 55 -4.82 -5.09 -6.33
N ASN A 56 -5.22 -3.84 -6.56
CA ASN A 56 -5.98 -3.45 -7.75
C ASN A 56 -5.06 -3.26 -8.96
N GLU A 57 -5.54 -3.67 -10.12
CA GLU A 57 -4.92 -3.39 -11.41
C GLU A 57 -5.52 -2.14 -12.06
N TYR A 58 -4.70 -1.40 -12.76
CA TYR A 58 -5.03 -0.16 -13.47
C TYR A 58 -4.84 -0.35 -14.97
N SER A 59 -5.52 0.47 -15.76
CA SER A 59 -5.48 0.41 -17.23
C SER A 59 -4.11 0.71 -17.85
N CYS A 60 -3.19 1.29 -17.08
CA CYS A 60 -1.82 1.57 -17.49
C CYS A 60 -0.86 0.97 -16.46
N MET A 61 0.13 0.20 -16.88
CA MET A 61 1.08 -0.46 -15.98
C MET A 61 2.07 0.49 -15.29
N ASN A 62 2.06 1.77 -15.62
CA ASN A 62 2.95 2.79 -15.06
C ASN A 62 2.27 3.73 -14.06
N TYR A 63 1.24 3.27 -13.37
CA TYR A 63 0.76 3.95 -12.19
C TYR A 63 1.75 3.76 -11.03
N TRP A 64 1.96 4.81 -10.24
CA TRP A 64 2.76 4.73 -9.04
C TRP A 64 2.03 5.24 -7.80
N ILE A 65 2.46 4.72 -6.66
CA ILE A 65 2.01 5.13 -5.34
C ILE A 65 2.90 6.27 -4.88
N GLU A 66 2.34 7.47 -4.65
CA GLU A 66 3.11 8.59 -4.11
C GLU A 66 3.57 8.29 -2.68
N SER A 67 4.87 8.13 -2.53
CA SER A 67 5.49 7.76 -1.25
C SER A 67 6.89 8.34 -1.14
N GLU A 68 7.34 8.53 0.10
CA GLU A 68 8.68 9.00 0.43
C GLU A 68 9.32 8.06 1.45
N LEU A 69 10.57 7.69 1.19
CA LEU A 69 11.40 6.93 2.13
C LEU A 69 12.26 7.87 2.97
N THR A 70 12.14 7.76 4.28
CA THR A 70 13.05 8.39 5.25
C THR A 70 13.84 7.30 5.98
N VAL A 71 15.14 7.48 6.07
CA VAL A 71 16.04 6.56 6.78
C VAL A 71 16.68 7.29 7.94
N ALA A 72 16.46 6.79 9.14
CA ALA A 72 17.07 7.33 10.36
C ALA A 72 17.53 6.15 11.24
N ASP A 73 18.83 6.14 11.55
CA ASP A 73 19.46 5.05 12.29
C ASP A 73 19.17 3.67 11.64
N ARG A 74 18.40 2.83 12.35
CA ARG A 74 17.96 1.52 11.87
C ARG A 74 16.46 1.49 11.56
N THR A 75 15.87 2.64 11.27
CA THR A 75 14.46 2.76 10.91
C THR A 75 14.32 3.19 9.45
N LEU A 76 13.59 2.40 8.69
CA LEU A 76 13.18 2.66 7.32
C LEU A 76 11.70 3.03 7.37
N ARG A 77 11.38 4.30 7.12
CA ARG A 77 10.00 4.78 7.17
C ARG A 77 9.54 5.20 5.78
N VAL A 78 8.43 4.62 5.34
CA VAL A 78 7.77 4.96 4.09
C VAL A 78 6.46 5.69 4.42
N ASP A 79 6.42 6.98 4.13
CA ASP A 79 5.23 7.81 4.27
C ASP A 79 4.49 7.87 2.93
N MET A 80 3.22 7.45 2.93
CA MET A 80 2.37 7.38 1.73
C MET A 80 1.30 8.46 1.79
N THR A 81 1.17 9.26 0.73
CA THR A 81 0.11 10.28 0.62
C THR A 81 -1.28 9.67 0.40
N GLY A 82 -1.33 8.39 -0.01
CA GLY A 82 -2.56 7.71 -0.44
C GLY A 82 -2.98 8.03 -1.87
N ARG A 83 -2.19 8.83 -2.61
CA ARG A 83 -2.43 9.14 -4.01
C ARG A 83 -1.79 8.10 -4.91
N ILE A 84 -2.52 7.78 -5.99
CA ILE A 84 -2.04 6.97 -7.10
C ILE A 84 -2.05 7.86 -8.33
N THR A 85 -0.90 8.01 -8.96
CA THR A 85 -0.69 8.89 -10.10
C THR A 85 -0.17 8.11 -11.30
N ILE A 86 -0.32 8.68 -12.49
CA ILE A 86 0.18 8.14 -13.74
C ILE A 86 1.15 9.14 -14.35
N GLY A 87 2.17 8.65 -15.07
CA GLY A 87 3.05 9.48 -15.87
C GLY A 87 2.32 10.10 -17.08
N GLU A 88 3.02 10.98 -17.79
CA GLU A 88 2.48 11.68 -18.95
C GLU A 88 2.03 10.73 -20.08
N ILE A 89 2.61 9.56 -20.14
CA ILE A 89 2.32 8.54 -21.16
C ILE A 89 1.74 7.30 -20.47
N CYS A 90 0.56 6.85 -20.90
CA CYS A 90 -0.01 5.59 -20.48
C CYS A 90 0.65 4.43 -21.25
N LEU A 91 1.31 3.53 -20.53
CA LEU A 91 1.78 2.27 -21.10
C LEU A 91 0.60 1.29 -21.12
N THR A 92 0.19 0.88 -22.32
CA THR A 92 -1.06 0.16 -22.63
C THR A 92 -1.11 -1.30 -22.14
N ALA A 93 -0.59 -1.60 -20.96
CA ALA A 93 -0.74 -2.89 -20.29
C ALA A 93 -1.40 -2.67 -18.93
N MET A 94 -2.26 -3.57 -18.50
CA MET A 94 -2.82 -3.54 -17.16
C MET A 94 -1.76 -3.94 -16.14
N GLY A 95 -1.83 -3.35 -14.96
CA GLY A 95 -0.92 -3.69 -13.88
C GLY A 95 -1.23 -2.91 -12.59
N PRO A 96 -0.66 -3.35 -11.46
CA PRO A 96 -0.82 -2.65 -10.19
C PRO A 96 -0.07 -1.32 -10.19
N ALA A 97 -0.56 -0.35 -9.40
CA ALA A 97 0.26 0.79 -9.06
C ALA A 97 1.40 0.35 -8.14
N GLN A 98 2.59 0.91 -8.34
CA GLN A 98 3.80 0.48 -7.65
C GLN A 98 4.55 1.68 -7.04
N TYR A 99 5.25 1.40 -5.94
CA TYR A 99 6.31 2.24 -5.43
C TYR A 99 7.58 1.39 -5.36
N LYS A 100 8.69 1.93 -5.84
CA LYS A 100 10.00 1.28 -5.79
C LYS A 100 11.03 2.27 -5.27
N THR A 101 11.86 1.80 -4.35
CA THR A 101 12.96 2.61 -3.83
C THR A 101 14.13 1.73 -3.42
N ALA A 102 15.34 2.24 -3.59
CA ALA A 102 16.54 1.60 -3.07
C ALA A 102 16.60 1.81 -1.54
N LEU A 103 16.96 0.76 -0.82
CA LEU A 103 17.20 0.81 0.61
C LEU A 103 18.72 0.90 0.86
N PRO A 104 19.21 2.00 1.46
CA PRO A 104 20.63 2.17 1.78
C PRO A 104 20.99 1.39 3.05
N ILE A 105 20.85 0.08 3.02
CA ILE A 105 21.03 -0.82 4.17
C ILE A 105 22.06 -1.89 3.88
N THR A 106 22.66 -2.41 4.95
CA THR A 106 23.58 -3.55 4.94
C THR A 106 23.01 -4.66 5.81
N GLU A 107 23.79 -5.68 6.09
CA GLU A 107 23.39 -6.73 7.04
C GLU A 107 23.08 -6.18 8.42
N GLY A 108 22.04 -6.73 9.03
CA GLY A 108 21.55 -6.33 10.35
C GLY A 108 20.03 -6.33 10.45
N SER A 109 19.52 -5.81 11.57
CA SER A 109 18.10 -5.72 11.85
C SER A 109 17.64 -4.25 11.78
N TYR A 110 16.50 -4.02 11.15
CA TYR A 110 15.89 -2.71 10.89
C TYR A 110 14.42 -2.72 11.26
N ALA A 111 13.92 -1.59 11.75
CA ALA A 111 12.48 -1.35 11.81
C ALA A 111 12.00 -0.86 10.43
N LEU A 112 11.08 -1.57 9.79
CA LEU A 112 10.42 -1.15 8.57
C LEU A 112 9.01 -0.66 8.91
N VAL A 113 8.74 0.60 8.63
CA VAL A 113 7.52 1.30 9.03
C VAL A 113 6.83 1.87 7.80
N PHE A 114 5.55 1.56 7.64
CA PHE A 114 4.70 2.16 6.62
C PHE A 114 3.66 3.05 7.29
N ALA A 115 3.46 4.26 6.79
CA ALA A 115 2.46 5.19 7.33
C ALA A 115 1.55 5.72 6.22
N ARG A 116 0.23 5.72 6.47
CA ARG A 116 -0.78 6.21 5.55
C ARG A 116 -2.03 6.67 6.32
N GLY A 117 -2.42 7.94 6.14
CA GLY A 117 -3.70 8.44 6.68
C GLY A 117 -3.90 8.27 8.19
N GLY A 118 -2.82 8.37 8.98
CA GLY A 118 -2.87 8.16 10.43
C GLY A 118 -2.69 6.71 10.88
N LEU A 119 -2.72 5.74 9.96
CA LEU A 119 -2.39 4.34 10.24
C LEU A 119 -0.89 4.11 10.12
N THR A 120 -0.38 3.17 10.90
CA THR A 120 1.03 2.79 10.86
C THR A 120 1.16 1.28 10.96
N ASP A 121 1.87 0.69 10.00
CA ASP A 121 2.26 -0.72 10.01
C ASP A 121 3.74 -0.83 10.36
N ARG A 122 4.10 -1.86 11.10
CA ARG A 122 5.45 -2.07 11.62
C ARG A 122 5.90 -3.50 11.39
N TYR A 123 7.12 -3.61 10.89
CA TYR A 123 7.79 -4.88 10.66
C TYR A 123 9.22 -4.82 11.16
N THR A 124 9.78 -5.96 11.49
CA THR A 124 11.22 -6.13 11.65
C THR A 124 11.77 -6.74 10.37
N LEU A 125 12.71 -6.04 9.73
CA LEU A 125 13.46 -6.54 8.58
C LEU A 125 14.84 -6.99 9.08
N THR A 126 15.16 -8.26 8.93
CA THR A 126 16.49 -8.81 9.19
C THR A 126 17.17 -9.10 7.86
N VAL A 127 18.31 -8.47 7.63
CA VAL A 127 19.14 -8.65 6.44
C VAL A 127 20.32 -9.52 6.79
N THR A 128 20.42 -10.67 6.14
CA THR A 128 21.57 -11.59 6.24
C THR A 128 22.26 -11.71 4.89
N GLU A 129 23.38 -12.41 4.81
CA GLU A 129 24.05 -12.74 3.56
C GLU A 129 23.13 -13.54 2.60
N ALA A 130 22.27 -14.39 3.16
CA ALA A 130 21.46 -15.36 2.40
C ALA A 130 20.04 -14.87 2.09
N ALA A 131 19.47 -13.96 2.89
CA ALA A 131 18.06 -13.61 2.78
C ALA A 131 17.70 -12.31 3.48
N PHE A 132 16.52 -11.78 3.10
CA PHE A 132 15.74 -10.77 3.84
C PHE A 132 14.62 -11.51 4.57
N GLU A 133 14.52 -11.33 5.87
CA GLU A 133 13.48 -11.94 6.71
C GLU A 133 12.60 -10.86 7.31
N ILE A 134 11.28 -11.04 7.18
CA ILE A 134 10.27 -10.09 7.65
C ILE A 134 9.49 -10.71 8.81
N THR A 135 9.47 -10.00 9.93
CA THR A 135 8.59 -10.34 11.05
C THR A 135 7.56 -9.24 11.23
N THR A 136 6.29 -9.59 11.16
CA THR A 136 5.19 -8.63 11.37
C THR A 136 5.07 -8.29 12.85
N VAL A 137 5.07 -7.01 13.17
CA VAL A 137 4.80 -6.47 14.51
C VAL A 137 3.36 -5.94 14.59
N GLU A 138 2.95 -5.14 13.61
CA GLU A 138 1.61 -4.55 13.50
C GLU A 138 1.30 -4.30 12.03
N ALA A 139 0.12 -4.74 11.54
CA ALA A 139 -0.24 -4.61 10.13
C ALA A 139 -1.74 -4.32 9.97
N HIS A 140 -2.07 -3.19 9.34
CA HIS A 140 -3.42 -2.72 9.05
C HIS A 140 -3.70 -2.69 7.55
N PHE A 141 -2.76 -2.17 6.74
CA PHE A 141 -2.97 -1.89 5.31
C PHE A 141 -1.83 -2.40 4.42
N THR A 142 -0.73 -2.90 4.98
CA THR A 142 0.33 -3.56 4.22
C THR A 142 0.47 -5.02 4.60
N ARG A 143 1.11 -5.81 3.74
CA ARG A 143 1.55 -7.17 4.04
C ARG A 143 2.80 -7.51 3.24
N PRO A 144 3.73 -8.31 3.76
CA PRO A 144 4.80 -8.85 2.95
C PRO A 144 4.24 -9.88 1.95
N ALA A 145 4.84 -9.97 0.76
CA ALA A 145 4.53 -11.02 -0.22
C ALA A 145 4.99 -12.39 0.27
N ALA A 146 6.05 -12.42 1.08
CA ALA A 146 6.56 -13.59 1.78
C ALA A 146 7.29 -13.13 3.06
N ASP A 147 7.43 -14.02 4.03
CA ASP A 147 8.19 -13.72 5.26
C ASP A 147 9.70 -13.80 5.04
N ARG A 148 10.12 -14.39 3.93
CA ARG A 148 11.53 -14.54 3.56
C ARG A 148 11.74 -14.39 2.05
N PHE A 149 12.72 -13.58 1.68
CA PHE A 149 13.15 -13.36 0.30
C PHE A 149 14.63 -13.75 0.17
N PRO A 150 15.01 -14.63 -0.76
CA PRO A 150 16.43 -15.01 -0.94
C PRO A 150 17.22 -13.83 -1.52
N ARG A 151 18.52 -13.76 -1.19
CA ARG A 151 19.49 -12.88 -1.83
C ARG A 151 20.26 -13.62 -2.91
N GLY A 152 20.74 -12.90 -3.91
CA GLY A 152 21.61 -13.47 -4.96
C GLY A 152 20.89 -14.37 -5.94
N GLY A 153 19.66 -14.02 -6.34
CA GLY A 153 18.92 -14.65 -7.44
C GLY A 153 19.24 -13.99 -8.78
#